data_8a480f6a23d5773d29e470d365b2ec39
#
_entry.id   8a480f6a23d5773d29e470d365b2ec39
#
_cell.length_a   1.000
_cell.length_b   1.000
_cell.length_c   1.000
_cell.angle_alpha   90.00
_cell.angle_beta   90.00
_cell.angle_gamma   90.00
#
_symmetry.space_group_name_H-M   'P 1'
#
loop_
_entity.id
_entity.type
_entity.pdbx_description
1 polymer ?
#
loop_
_entity_poly.entity_id
_entity_poly.type
_entity_poly.pdbx_seq_one_letter_code
_entity_poly.pdbx_strand_id
1 'polypeptide(L)'
;MSSDEKKNETLRQAALEYHALPRPGKLEIKPTKPLANQRDLSRAYSPGVAEACLEIKEEIGSSYKYTSKSNLVAVISNGSAVLGLGNIGADASKPVMEGKAVLFKKFANIDCFDIEVNEGDPKKLAEIVTALQPTFGAINLEDIKAPDCFLVEEICKENMSIPVFHDDQHGTAIVVAAAA
;
A
#
# COMPACT_ATOMS: atom_id res chain seq x y z
N MET A 1 -7.21 -12.21 -38.54
CA MET A 1 -6.42 -12.07 -37.29
C MET A 1 -5.18 -12.95 -37.37
N SER A 2 -4.01 -12.38 -37.14
CA SER A 2 -2.77 -13.12 -37.05
C SER A 2 -2.75 -14.04 -35.82
N SER A 3 -1.80 -14.98 -35.75
CA SER A 3 -1.62 -15.82 -34.56
C SER A 3 -1.31 -15.01 -33.31
N ASP A 4 -0.58 -13.91 -33.48
CA ASP A 4 -0.20 -13.00 -32.39
C ASP A 4 -1.39 -12.18 -31.89
N GLU A 5 -2.28 -11.72 -32.76
CA GLU A 5 -3.51 -11.03 -32.36
C GLU A 5 -4.43 -11.93 -31.54
N LYS A 6 -4.60 -13.22 -31.94
CA LYS A 6 -5.39 -14.18 -31.16
C LYS A 6 -4.77 -14.48 -29.80
N LYS A 7 -3.45 -14.59 -29.72
CA LYS A 7 -2.74 -14.84 -28.47
C LYS A 7 -2.88 -13.64 -27.52
N ASN A 8 -2.75 -12.41 -28.03
CA ASN A 8 -2.93 -11.19 -27.23
C ASN A 8 -4.36 -11.04 -26.73
N GLU A 9 -5.37 -11.34 -27.57
CA GLU A 9 -6.77 -11.29 -27.13
C GLU A 9 -7.08 -12.34 -26.05
N THR A 10 -6.49 -13.53 -26.15
CA THR A 10 -6.62 -14.58 -25.12
C THR A 10 -5.97 -14.16 -23.80
N LEU A 11 -4.79 -13.55 -23.83
CA LEU A 11 -4.12 -13.04 -22.63
C LEU A 11 -4.91 -11.89 -21.98
N ARG A 12 -5.42 -10.96 -22.81
CA ARG A 12 -6.26 -9.84 -22.36
C ARG A 12 -7.49 -10.36 -21.62
N GLN A 13 -8.22 -11.31 -22.22
CA GLN A 13 -9.43 -11.87 -21.62
C GLN A 13 -9.11 -12.57 -20.28
N ALA A 14 -8.08 -13.42 -20.25
CA ALA A 14 -7.66 -14.10 -19.03
C ALA A 14 -7.25 -13.13 -17.92
N ALA A 15 -6.57 -12.04 -18.26
CA ALA A 15 -6.19 -11.01 -17.30
C ALA A 15 -7.41 -10.28 -16.71
N LEU A 16 -8.38 -9.92 -17.55
CA LEU A 16 -9.62 -9.27 -17.08
C LEU A 16 -10.45 -10.21 -16.19
N GLU A 17 -10.57 -11.48 -16.57
CA GLU A 17 -11.24 -12.50 -15.75
C GLU A 17 -10.55 -12.69 -14.40
N TYR A 18 -9.22 -12.75 -14.38
CA TYR A 18 -8.46 -12.85 -13.13
C TYR A 18 -8.74 -11.69 -12.15
N HIS A 19 -8.92 -10.47 -12.66
CA HIS A 19 -9.21 -9.31 -11.82
C HIS A 19 -10.68 -9.21 -11.38
N ALA A 20 -11.59 -9.83 -12.13
CA ALA A 20 -13.04 -9.76 -11.89
C ALA A 20 -13.59 -10.95 -11.08
N LEU A 21 -12.99 -12.14 -11.20
CA LEU A 21 -13.53 -13.40 -10.69
C LEU A 21 -12.60 -14.10 -9.69
N PRO A 22 -13.16 -14.87 -8.72
CA PRO A 22 -14.58 -15.02 -8.39
C PRO A 22 -15.20 -13.79 -7.73
N ARG A 23 -14.36 -12.84 -7.34
CA ARG A 23 -14.69 -11.58 -6.68
C ARG A 23 -13.73 -10.48 -7.18
N PRO A 24 -14.21 -9.25 -7.46
CA PRO A 24 -13.35 -8.18 -7.93
C PRO A 24 -12.20 -7.86 -6.96
N GLY A 25 -11.05 -7.51 -7.54
CA GLY A 25 -9.85 -7.14 -6.79
C GLY A 25 -9.01 -8.32 -6.31
N LYS A 26 -7.87 -8.03 -5.70
CA LYS A 26 -6.87 -9.00 -5.24
C LYS A 26 -6.68 -9.02 -3.73
N LEU A 27 -7.29 -8.06 -3.02
CA LEU A 27 -7.16 -7.88 -1.59
C LEU A 27 -8.48 -8.11 -0.86
N GLU A 28 -8.40 -8.58 0.36
CA GLU A 28 -9.52 -8.63 1.30
C GLU A 28 -9.05 -8.27 2.70
N ILE A 29 -9.94 -7.70 3.50
CA ILE A 29 -9.71 -7.44 4.92
C ILE A 29 -10.35 -8.56 5.72
N LYS A 30 -9.54 -9.20 6.58
CA LYS A 30 -9.98 -10.30 7.42
C LYS A 30 -9.66 -10.01 8.89
N PRO A 31 -10.66 -10.11 9.79
CA PRO A 31 -10.41 -9.98 11.22
C PRO A 31 -9.40 -11.02 11.73
N THR A 32 -8.48 -10.61 12.58
CA THR A 32 -7.49 -11.49 13.23
C THR A 32 -7.95 -12.02 14.57
N LYS A 33 -9.04 -11.47 15.13
CA LYS A 33 -9.61 -11.83 16.42
C LYS A 33 -11.03 -12.36 16.25
N PRO A 34 -11.46 -13.33 17.08
CA PRO A 34 -12.84 -13.80 17.06
C PRO A 34 -13.80 -12.69 17.54
N LEU A 35 -14.98 -12.67 16.97
CA LEU A 35 -16.10 -11.82 17.39
C LEU A 35 -17.37 -12.70 17.43
N ALA A 36 -17.40 -13.66 18.35
CA ALA A 36 -18.44 -14.68 18.38
C ALA A 36 -19.51 -14.44 19.47
N ASN A 37 -19.23 -13.58 20.45
CA ASN A 37 -20.10 -13.36 21.61
C ASN A 37 -19.94 -11.95 22.17
N GLN A 38 -20.81 -11.60 23.14
CA GLN A 38 -20.82 -10.28 23.78
C GLN A 38 -19.50 -9.95 24.51
N ARG A 39 -18.81 -10.93 25.04
CA ARG A 39 -17.52 -10.73 25.70
C ARG A 39 -16.44 -10.34 24.69
N ASP A 40 -16.43 -10.96 23.51
CA ASP A 40 -15.50 -10.59 22.43
C ASP A 40 -15.80 -9.17 21.95
N LEU A 41 -17.07 -8.83 21.75
CA LEU A 41 -17.50 -7.50 21.37
C LEU A 41 -17.06 -6.44 22.37
N SER A 42 -17.24 -6.68 23.67
CA SER A 42 -16.86 -5.74 24.71
C SER A 42 -15.35 -5.49 24.81
N ARG A 43 -14.52 -6.45 24.37
CA ARG A 43 -13.06 -6.31 24.30
C ARG A 43 -12.61 -5.65 23.00
N ALA A 44 -13.24 -6.03 21.87
CA ALA A 44 -12.87 -5.54 20.55
C ALA A 44 -13.32 -4.09 20.31
N TYR A 45 -14.39 -3.67 20.98
CA TYR A 45 -14.98 -2.34 20.83
C TYR A 45 -15.28 -1.72 22.19
N SER A 46 -16.53 -1.38 22.49
CA SER A 46 -16.88 -0.69 23.74
C SER A 46 -17.28 -1.68 24.83
N PRO A 47 -16.78 -1.52 26.08
CA PRO A 47 -15.89 -0.47 26.60
C PRO A 47 -14.39 -0.80 26.51
N GLY A 48 -14.00 -2.07 26.31
CA GLY A 48 -12.65 -2.56 26.53
C GLY A 48 -11.57 -1.95 25.59
N VAL A 49 -11.95 -1.48 24.39
CA VAL A 49 -11.03 -0.81 23.47
C VAL A 49 -10.39 0.44 24.07
N ALA A 50 -11.06 1.09 25.04
CA ALA A 50 -10.56 2.28 25.70
C ALA A 50 -9.20 2.05 26.39
N GLU A 51 -8.96 0.87 26.95
CA GLU A 51 -7.69 0.54 27.61
C GLU A 51 -6.51 0.60 26.62
N ALA A 52 -6.68 0.01 25.43
CA ALA A 52 -5.65 0.10 24.39
C ALA A 52 -5.43 1.53 23.91
N CYS A 53 -6.50 2.33 23.80
CA CYS A 53 -6.38 3.73 23.42
C CYS A 53 -5.62 4.56 24.49
N LEU A 54 -5.86 4.31 25.76
CA LEU A 54 -5.17 5.00 26.86
C LEU A 54 -3.69 4.64 26.90
N GLU A 55 -3.33 3.37 26.76
CA GLU A 55 -1.94 2.92 26.66
C GLU A 55 -1.19 3.59 25.49
N ILE A 56 -1.82 3.68 24.31
CA ILE A 56 -1.22 4.35 23.15
C ILE A 56 -1.11 5.85 23.35
N LYS A 57 -2.09 6.47 24.06
CA LYS A 57 -2.05 7.90 24.37
C LYS A 57 -0.88 8.25 25.30
N GLU A 58 -0.58 7.37 26.25
CA GLU A 58 0.55 7.56 27.17
C GLU A 58 1.88 7.28 26.48
N GLU A 59 1.95 6.21 25.69
CA GLU A 59 3.14 5.83 24.95
C GLU A 59 2.78 5.49 23.50
N ILE A 60 3.08 6.39 22.57
CA ILE A 60 2.77 6.24 21.14
C ILE A 60 3.35 4.96 20.55
N GLY A 61 4.53 4.52 21.01
CA GLY A 61 5.16 3.25 20.62
C GLY A 61 4.29 2.02 20.88
N SER A 62 3.40 2.07 21.84
CA SER A 62 2.44 1.01 22.14
C SER A 62 1.45 0.74 20.99
N SER A 63 1.32 1.65 20.02
CA SER A 63 0.54 1.41 18.80
C SER A 63 1.00 0.19 18.01
N TYR A 64 2.29 -0.10 17.99
CA TYR A 64 2.85 -1.31 17.37
C TYR A 64 2.48 -2.61 18.11
N LYS A 65 2.16 -2.54 19.40
CA LYS A 65 1.75 -3.69 20.21
C LYS A 65 0.26 -3.99 20.09
N TYR A 66 -0.57 -2.94 20.02
CA TYR A 66 -2.00 -3.06 20.14
C TYR A 66 -2.79 -2.88 18.86
N THR A 67 -2.13 -2.52 17.74
CA THR A 67 -2.80 -2.32 16.44
C THR A 67 -2.11 -3.08 15.31
N SER A 68 -2.75 -3.10 14.14
CA SER A 68 -2.18 -3.67 12.91
C SER A 68 -0.96 -2.90 12.37
N LYS A 69 -0.66 -1.71 12.92
CA LYS A 69 0.50 -0.89 12.53
C LYS A 69 1.83 -1.67 12.55
N SER A 70 1.95 -2.66 13.43
CA SER A 70 3.16 -3.50 13.54
C SER A 70 3.51 -4.27 12.25
N ASN A 71 2.55 -4.54 11.37
CA ASN A 71 2.75 -5.33 10.16
C ASN A 71 1.97 -4.77 8.96
N LEU A 72 1.63 -3.48 8.96
CA LEU A 72 0.84 -2.85 7.91
C LEU A 72 1.65 -1.78 7.18
N VAL A 73 1.83 -1.93 5.87
CA VAL A 73 2.50 -0.98 4.98
C VAL A 73 1.47 -0.35 4.03
N ALA A 74 1.63 0.94 3.72
CA ALA A 74 0.92 1.54 2.61
C ALA A 74 1.75 1.46 1.32
N VAL A 75 1.15 1.01 0.23
CA VAL A 75 1.64 1.22 -1.13
C VAL A 75 0.91 2.44 -1.67
N ILE A 76 1.63 3.53 -1.91
CA ILE A 76 1.04 4.82 -2.31
C ILE A 76 1.49 5.22 -3.70
N SER A 77 0.53 5.56 -4.55
CA SER A 77 0.76 6.03 -5.91
C SER A 77 -0.19 7.16 -6.29
N ASN A 78 0.21 7.99 -7.25
CA ASN A 78 -0.70 8.86 -8.00
C ASN A 78 -0.86 8.41 -9.46
N GLY A 79 -0.27 7.28 -9.83
CA GLY A 79 -0.36 6.68 -11.15
C GLY A 79 0.29 7.50 -12.26
N SER A 80 1.27 8.36 -11.92
CA SER A 80 1.88 9.30 -12.89
C SER A 80 2.98 8.67 -13.74
N ALA A 81 3.50 7.48 -13.39
CA ALA A 81 4.55 6.78 -14.13
C ALA A 81 4.43 5.26 -14.03
N VAL A 82 3.30 4.70 -14.42
CA VAL A 82 3.05 3.25 -14.40
C VAL A 82 3.84 2.56 -15.51
N LEU A 83 4.58 1.52 -15.15
CA LEU A 83 5.48 0.81 -16.07
C LEU A 83 4.76 0.33 -17.34
N GLY A 84 5.25 0.77 -18.50
CA GLY A 84 4.71 0.43 -19.81
C GLY A 84 3.44 1.19 -20.22
N LEU A 85 2.82 1.95 -19.31
CA LEU A 85 1.58 2.69 -19.54
C LEU A 85 1.74 4.21 -19.39
N GLY A 86 2.76 4.67 -18.64
CA GLY A 86 3.00 6.08 -18.39
C GLY A 86 2.03 6.66 -17.35
N ASN A 87 1.60 7.90 -17.58
CA ASN A 87 0.64 8.58 -16.71
C ASN A 87 -0.79 8.15 -17.05
N ILE A 88 -1.34 7.24 -16.25
CA ILE A 88 -2.71 6.74 -16.38
C ILE A 88 -3.64 7.23 -15.25
N GLY A 89 -3.07 7.97 -14.28
CA GLY A 89 -3.80 8.53 -13.14
C GLY A 89 -4.04 7.51 -12.01
N ALA A 90 -4.51 8.04 -10.90
CA ALA A 90 -4.69 7.29 -9.66
C ALA A 90 -5.66 6.11 -9.80
N ASP A 91 -6.87 6.35 -10.33
CA ASP A 91 -7.90 5.30 -10.44
C ASP A 91 -7.43 4.10 -11.29
N ALA A 92 -6.80 4.38 -12.43
CA ALA A 92 -6.37 3.33 -13.35
C ALA A 92 -5.11 2.58 -12.86
N SER A 93 -4.34 3.14 -11.93
CA SER A 93 -3.17 2.49 -11.33
C SER A 93 -3.53 1.45 -10.27
N LYS A 94 -4.74 1.50 -9.72
CA LYS A 94 -5.19 0.61 -8.62
C LYS A 94 -4.91 -0.88 -8.85
N PRO A 95 -5.18 -1.48 -10.02
CA PRO A 95 -4.89 -2.90 -10.23
C PRO A 95 -3.39 -3.24 -10.08
N VAL A 96 -2.50 -2.32 -10.41
CA VAL A 96 -1.05 -2.49 -10.25
C VAL A 96 -0.69 -2.43 -8.76
N MET A 97 -1.24 -1.45 -8.02
CA MET A 97 -0.97 -1.27 -6.60
C MET A 97 -1.49 -2.43 -5.75
N GLU A 98 -2.68 -2.96 -6.06
CA GLU A 98 -3.15 -4.23 -5.46
C GLU A 98 -2.18 -5.40 -5.76
N GLY A 99 -1.64 -5.46 -6.97
CA GLY A 99 -0.61 -6.44 -7.33
C GLY A 99 0.63 -6.30 -6.45
N LYS A 100 1.11 -5.08 -6.23
CA LYS A 100 2.24 -4.81 -5.34
C LYS A 100 1.95 -5.26 -3.91
N ALA A 101 0.77 -4.96 -3.38
CA ALA A 101 0.35 -5.39 -2.04
C ALA A 101 0.32 -6.93 -1.90
N VAL A 102 -0.13 -7.64 -2.94
CA VAL A 102 -0.08 -9.11 -2.99
C VAL A 102 1.36 -9.63 -2.92
N LEU A 103 2.33 -8.96 -3.58
CA LEU A 103 3.75 -9.36 -3.53
C LEU A 103 4.32 -9.18 -2.11
N PHE A 104 4.02 -8.07 -1.44
CA PHE A 104 4.39 -7.86 -0.03
C PHE A 104 3.85 -8.98 0.86
N LYS A 105 2.58 -9.35 0.69
CA LYS A 105 1.98 -10.42 1.47
C LYS A 105 2.61 -11.77 1.16
N LYS A 106 2.80 -12.09 -0.12
CA LYS A 106 3.29 -13.39 -0.56
C LYS A 106 4.75 -13.65 -0.16
N PHE A 107 5.61 -12.66 -0.31
CA PHE A 107 7.06 -12.84 -0.15
C PHE A 107 7.58 -12.43 1.23
N ALA A 108 6.94 -11.48 1.89
CA ALA A 108 7.40 -10.97 3.18
C ALA A 108 6.39 -11.17 4.33
N ASN A 109 5.18 -11.68 4.04
CA ASN A 109 4.07 -11.77 4.99
C ASN A 109 3.69 -10.42 5.63
N ILE A 110 3.91 -9.33 4.90
CA ILE A 110 3.52 -7.97 5.29
C ILE A 110 2.12 -7.69 4.75
N ASP A 111 1.24 -7.18 5.60
CA ASP A 111 -0.08 -6.70 5.21
C ASP A 111 0.06 -5.33 4.54
N CYS A 112 -0.66 -5.12 3.44
CA CYS A 112 -0.60 -3.86 2.71
C CYS A 112 -1.99 -3.34 2.39
N PHE A 113 -2.15 -2.00 2.50
CA PHE A 113 -3.18 -1.27 1.79
C PHE A 113 -2.55 -0.51 0.62
N ASP A 114 -3.20 -0.61 -0.54
CA ASP A 114 -2.92 0.26 -1.67
C ASP A 114 -3.77 1.53 -1.54
N ILE A 115 -3.12 2.68 -1.72
CA ILE A 115 -3.74 4.00 -1.57
C ILE A 115 -3.39 4.83 -2.80
N GLU A 116 -4.37 4.97 -3.68
CA GLU A 116 -4.28 5.77 -4.87
C GLU A 116 -4.71 7.21 -4.56
N VAL A 117 -3.78 8.16 -4.73
CA VAL A 117 -3.99 9.57 -4.39
C VAL A 117 -4.11 10.40 -5.66
N ASN A 118 -5.28 11.00 -5.88
CA ASN A 118 -5.51 11.89 -7.03
C ASN A 118 -4.94 13.29 -6.75
N GLU A 119 -3.61 13.39 -6.64
CA GLU A 119 -2.88 14.65 -6.45
C GLU A 119 -1.63 14.67 -7.35
N GLY A 120 -1.53 15.70 -8.16
CA GLY A 120 -0.41 15.88 -9.10
C GLY A 120 0.70 16.80 -8.58
N ASP A 121 0.44 17.61 -7.55
CA ASP A 121 1.46 18.44 -6.90
C ASP A 121 2.27 17.59 -5.91
N PRO A 122 3.59 17.45 -6.11
CA PRO A 122 4.41 16.58 -5.27
C PRO A 122 4.46 17.01 -3.80
N LYS A 123 4.37 18.30 -3.50
CA LYS A 123 4.38 18.77 -2.11
C LYS A 123 3.08 18.41 -1.39
N LYS A 124 1.94 18.63 -2.06
CA LYS A 124 0.64 18.23 -1.50
C LYS A 124 0.52 16.71 -1.36
N LEU A 125 1.04 15.95 -2.33
CA LEU A 125 1.10 14.50 -2.22
C LEU A 125 1.92 14.08 -0.99
N ALA A 126 3.09 14.69 -0.76
CA ALA A 126 3.91 14.42 0.41
C ALA A 126 3.21 14.79 1.73
N GLU A 127 2.45 15.89 1.77
CA GLU A 127 1.62 16.27 2.92
C GLU A 127 0.55 15.20 3.24
N ILE A 128 -0.14 14.70 2.20
CA ILE A 128 -1.14 13.63 2.35
C ILE A 128 -0.48 12.36 2.88
N VAL A 129 0.64 11.94 2.29
CA VAL A 129 1.39 10.75 2.71
C VAL A 129 1.83 10.87 4.17
N THR A 130 2.39 12.02 4.54
CA THR A 130 2.84 12.29 5.92
C THR A 130 1.69 12.18 6.92
N ALA A 131 0.51 12.66 6.57
CA ALA A 131 -0.68 12.60 7.43
C ALA A 131 -1.18 11.15 7.68
N LEU A 132 -0.80 10.19 6.85
CA LEU A 132 -1.17 8.78 7.00
C LEU A 132 -0.26 8.00 7.97
N GLN A 133 0.83 8.58 8.44
CA GLN A 133 1.78 7.92 9.36
C GLN A 133 1.13 7.21 10.56
N PRO A 134 0.09 7.73 11.22
CA PRO A 134 -0.50 7.04 12.37
C PRO A 134 -0.99 5.63 12.07
N THR A 135 -1.42 5.35 10.85
CA THR A 135 -2.01 4.06 10.42
C THR A 135 -0.95 3.01 10.10
N PHE A 136 0.21 3.40 9.54
CA PHE A 136 1.14 2.48 8.92
C PHE A 136 2.47 2.35 9.66
N GLY A 137 3.08 1.17 9.56
CA GLY A 137 4.44 0.91 10.04
C GLY A 137 5.53 1.34 9.06
N ALA A 138 5.21 1.44 7.76
CA ALA A 138 6.08 1.97 6.72
C ALA A 138 5.28 2.40 5.49
N ILE A 139 5.91 3.17 4.60
CA ILE A 139 5.36 3.63 3.33
C ILE A 139 6.24 3.15 2.18
N ASN A 140 5.62 2.51 1.18
CA ASN A 140 6.20 2.25 -0.12
C ASN A 140 5.56 3.21 -1.14
N LEU A 141 6.36 4.10 -1.71
CA LEU A 141 5.95 4.95 -2.83
C LEU A 141 6.17 4.18 -4.13
N GLU A 142 5.18 4.19 -5.03
CA GLU A 142 5.18 3.40 -6.25
C GLU A 142 4.66 4.22 -7.43
N ASP A 143 5.25 4.06 -8.61
CA ASP A 143 4.78 4.64 -9.88
C ASP A 143 4.53 6.16 -9.85
N ILE A 144 5.31 6.89 -9.07
CA ILE A 144 5.35 8.36 -9.06
C ILE A 144 6.46 8.80 -10.03
N LYS A 145 6.13 9.67 -10.97
CA LYS A 145 7.06 10.13 -12.01
C LYS A 145 8.29 10.84 -11.44
N ALA A 146 9.44 10.65 -12.06
CA ALA A 146 10.61 11.48 -11.82
C ALA A 146 10.44 12.87 -12.48
N PRO A 147 10.95 13.98 -11.89
CA PRO A 147 11.72 14.01 -10.64
C PRO A 147 10.85 14.10 -9.36
N ASP A 148 9.53 14.19 -9.48
CA ASP A 148 8.59 14.41 -8.37
C ASP A 148 8.73 13.34 -7.28
N CYS A 149 8.99 12.08 -7.66
CA CYS A 149 9.16 10.97 -6.73
C CYS A 149 10.28 11.21 -5.70
N PHE A 150 11.38 11.84 -6.10
CA PHE A 150 12.49 12.15 -5.19
C PHE A 150 12.09 13.22 -4.17
N LEU A 151 11.38 14.25 -4.63
CA LEU A 151 10.90 15.33 -3.75
C LEU A 151 9.87 14.80 -2.74
N VAL A 152 8.94 13.96 -3.18
CA VAL A 152 7.94 13.34 -2.29
C VAL A 152 8.63 12.48 -1.23
N GLU A 153 9.56 11.62 -1.65
CA GLU A 153 10.29 10.76 -0.72
C GLU A 153 11.12 11.55 0.29
N GLU A 154 11.83 12.60 -0.15
CA GLU A 154 12.64 13.47 0.71
C GLU A 154 11.77 14.14 1.77
N ILE A 155 10.70 14.83 1.36
CA ILE A 155 9.78 15.50 2.29
C ILE A 155 9.18 14.50 3.30
N CYS A 156 8.76 13.32 2.84
CA CYS A 156 8.21 12.30 3.72
C CYS A 156 9.26 11.79 4.72
N LYS A 157 10.49 11.52 4.30
CA LYS A 157 11.58 11.09 5.18
C LYS A 157 11.95 12.13 6.25
N GLU A 158 11.87 13.41 5.91
CA GLU A 158 12.14 14.49 6.87
C GLU A 158 11.03 14.67 7.91
N ASN A 159 9.79 14.38 7.54
CA ASN A 159 8.60 14.67 8.37
C ASN A 159 7.96 13.44 9.01
N MET A 160 8.42 12.23 8.69
CA MET A 160 7.87 10.99 9.22
C MET A 160 8.89 10.24 10.08
N SER A 161 8.41 9.57 11.12
CA SER A 161 9.21 8.72 12.01
C SER A 161 9.18 7.24 11.65
N ILE A 162 8.49 6.87 10.57
CA ILE A 162 8.43 5.52 10.01
C ILE A 162 9.23 5.46 8.70
N PRO A 163 9.72 4.28 8.28
CA PRO A 163 10.41 4.13 7.01
C PRO A 163 9.57 4.57 5.83
N VAL A 164 10.16 5.35 4.94
CA VAL A 164 9.60 5.74 3.64
C VAL A 164 10.58 5.37 2.55
N PHE A 165 10.09 4.79 1.47
CA PHE A 165 10.90 4.20 0.43
C PHE A 165 10.20 4.28 -0.92
N HIS A 166 10.90 4.72 -1.97
CA HIS A 166 10.41 4.68 -3.34
C HIS A 166 11.00 3.48 -4.08
N ASP A 167 10.17 2.49 -4.39
CA ASP A 167 10.63 1.20 -4.90
C ASP A 167 11.24 1.29 -6.30
N ASP A 168 10.59 1.94 -7.25
CA ASP A 168 11.06 2.02 -8.64
C ASP A 168 12.47 2.62 -8.76
N GLN A 169 12.82 3.54 -7.88
CA GLN A 169 14.12 4.21 -7.89
C GLN A 169 15.11 3.52 -6.97
N HIS A 170 14.85 3.54 -5.68
CA HIS A 170 15.80 3.04 -4.68
C HIS A 170 15.76 1.53 -4.52
N GLY A 171 14.59 0.88 -4.64
CA GLY A 171 14.47 -0.58 -4.63
C GLY A 171 15.19 -1.20 -5.81
N THR A 172 14.96 -0.70 -7.00
CA THR A 172 15.67 -1.12 -8.20
C THR A 172 17.18 -0.91 -8.08
N ALA A 173 17.63 0.24 -7.55
CA ALA A 173 19.04 0.51 -7.32
C ALA A 173 19.68 -0.50 -6.36
N ILE A 174 19.00 -0.87 -5.26
CA ILE A 174 19.47 -1.87 -4.29
C ILE A 174 19.63 -3.25 -4.95
N VAL A 175 18.62 -3.69 -5.71
CA VAL A 175 18.67 -5.00 -6.38
C VAL A 175 19.77 -5.06 -7.43
N VAL A 176 19.93 -4.00 -8.23
CA VAL A 176 21.01 -3.91 -9.24
C VAL A 176 22.38 -3.91 -8.58
N ALA A 177 22.56 -3.14 -7.50
CA ALA A 177 23.83 -3.10 -6.78
C ALA A 177 24.17 -4.44 -6.10
N ALA A 178 23.16 -5.19 -5.65
CA ALA A 178 23.37 -6.51 -5.04
C ALA A 178 23.71 -7.60 -6.08
N ALA A 179 23.36 -7.39 -7.35
CA ALA A 179 23.60 -8.34 -8.45
C ALA A 179 24.92 -8.07 -9.20
N ALA A 180 25.58 -6.92 -8.96
CA ALA A 180 26.84 -6.51 -9.59
C ALA A 180 28.08 -7.01 -8.81
#